data_7704ecfd40b372e7b9a51185529894c1
#
_entry.id   7704ecfd40b372e7b9a51185529894c1
#
_cell.length_a   1.000
_cell.length_b   1.000
_cell.length_c   1.000
_cell.angle_alpha   90.00
_cell.angle_beta   90.00
_cell.angle_gamma   90.00
#
_symmetry.space_group_name_H-M   'P 1'
#
loop_
_entity.id
_entity.type
_entity.pdbx_description
1 polymer ?
#
loop_
_entity_poly.entity_id
_entity_poly.type
_entity_poly.pdbx_seq_one_letter_code
_entity_poly.pdbx_strand_id
1 'polypeptide(L)'
;MVSGLIPNVQAGLIGCMLMGALGCIDITSAYRSVDWKTIVLIVGMLPFSVALERTGGVELAADGLRAITSGAGHHVMLATLFAMTALLGMFISNTATAVLMAPVAIAVAKEMHASPYPFAMTVGLAASTAFMTPVSSPVNMLVVAPGHYTFGDFVRIGVPFSRVVLIVCTLLVPWLLPL
;
A
#
# COMPACT_ATOMS: atom_id res chain seq x y z
N MET A 1 21.09 7.82 1.78
CA MET A 1 19.72 8.01 1.25
C MET A 1 19.64 9.15 0.25
N VAL A 2 20.21 10.33 0.50
CA VAL A 2 20.10 11.50 -0.39
C VAL A 2 21.03 11.43 -1.62
N SER A 3 22.19 10.77 -1.50
CA SER A 3 23.24 10.74 -2.54
C SER A 3 22.99 9.73 -3.67
N GLY A 4 22.01 8.82 -3.54
CA GLY A 4 21.75 7.78 -4.55
C GLY A 4 22.85 6.74 -4.77
N LEU A 5 23.99 6.86 -4.06
CA LEU A 5 25.16 5.99 -4.23
C LEU A 5 24.96 4.58 -3.66
N ILE A 6 24.08 4.42 -2.69
CA ILE A 6 23.80 3.15 -2.01
C ILE A 6 22.30 2.94 -1.98
N PRO A 7 21.79 1.72 -2.31
CA PRO A 7 20.38 1.39 -2.16
C PRO A 7 19.90 1.65 -0.73
N ASN A 8 18.68 2.18 -0.60
CA ASN A 8 18.11 2.61 0.69
C ASN A 8 18.12 1.51 1.77
N VAL A 9 17.91 0.25 1.38
CA VAL A 9 17.94 -0.90 2.29
C VAL A 9 19.35 -1.11 2.86
N GLN A 10 20.37 -1.07 2.02
CA GLN A 10 21.76 -1.23 2.44
C GLN A 10 22.20 -0.06 3.34
N ALA A 11 21.83 1.17 2.99
CA ALA A 11 22.10 2.35 3.82
C ALA A 11 21.46 2.23 5.21
N GLY A 12 20.23 1.72 5.27
CA GLY A 12 19.53 1.44 6.53
C GLY A 12 20.23 0.40 7.38
N LEU A 13 20.64 -0.73 6.76
CA LEU A 13 21.38 -1.80 7.46
C LEU A 13 22.74 -1.30 8.00
N ILE A 14 23.50 -0.57 7.19
CA ILE A 14 24.76 0.03 7.63
C ILE A 14 24.54 0.98 8.81
N GLY A 15 23.51 1.82 8.75
CA GLY A 15 23.15 2.71 9.85
C GLY A 15 22.82 1.95 11.14
N CYS A 16 22.04 0.89 11.06
CA CYS A 16 21.74 0.03 12.22
C CYS A 16 23.00 -0.63 12.81
N MET A 17 23.88 -1.14 11.93
CA MET A 17 25.16 -1.74 12.39
C MET A 17 26.08 -0.71 13.07
N LEU A 18 26.17 0.50 12.52
CA LEU A 18 26.95 1.58 13.13
C LEU A 18 26.39 2.00 14.49
N MET A 19 25.07 2.12 14.63
CA MET A 19 24.42 2.45 15.91
C MET A 19 24.71 1.39 16.97
N GLY A 20 24.70 0.11 16.60
CA GLY A 20 25.08 -0.98 17.48
C GLY A 20 26.57 -0.95 17.86
N ALA A 21 27.46 -0.75 16.87
CA ALA A 21 28.91 -0.69 17.09
C ALA A 21 29.35 0.52 17.96
N LEU A 22 28.63 1.65 17.83
CA LEU A 22 28.86 2.85 18.64
C LEU A 22 28.22 2.79 20.03
N GLY A 23 27.55 1.68 20.37
CA GLY A 23 26.89 1.51 21.65
C GLY A 23 25.67 2.42 21.88
N CYS A 24 25.11 3.01 20.81
CA CYS A 24 23.92 3.84 20.91
C CYS A 24 22.67 3.04 21.24
N ILE A 25 22.64 1.76 20.86
CA ILE A 25 21.52 0.83 21.09
C ILE A 25 22.08 -0.52 21.50
N ASP A 26 21.53 -1.12 22.56
CA ASP A 26 21.81 -2.50 22.92
C ASP A 26 20.99 -3.49 22.09
N ILE A 27 21.47 -4.73 21.98
CA ILE A 27 20.84 -5.78 21.16
C ILE A 27 19.40 -6.03 21.59
N THR A 28 19.09 -5.96 22.87
CA THR A 28 17.75 -6.21 23.40
C THR A 28 16.78 -5.10 22.95
N SER A 29 17.20 -3.84 23.00
CA SER A 29 16.41 -2.71 22.53
C SER A 29 16.24 -2.72 21.02
N ALA A 30 17.28 -3.09 20.27
CA ALA A 30 17.20 -3.26 18.82
C ALA A 30 16.16 -4.34 18.46
N TYR A 31 16.16 -5.46 19.15
CA TYR A 31 15.21 -6.56 18.93
C TYR A 31 13.77 -6.18 19.27
N ARG A 32 13.56 -5.38 20.32
CA ARG A 32 12.25 -4.83 20.71
C ARG A 32 11.72 -3.78 19.74
N SER A 33 12.61 -3.09 19.02
CA SER A 33 12.26 -2.07 18.03
C SER A 33 11.77 -2.69 16.69
N VAL A 34 11.98 -3.99 16.48
CA VAL A 34 11.50 -4.69 15.30
C VAL A 34 10.00 -4.93 15.42
N ASP A 35 9.24 -4.47 14.47
CA ASP A 35 7.79 -4.78 14.38
C ASP A 35 7.58 -6.20 13.86
N TRP A 36 7.72 -7.17 14.74
CA TRP A 36 7.54 -8.59 14.45
C TRP A 36 6.16 -8.91 13.92
N LYS A 37 5.14 -8.15 14.34
CA LYS A 37 3.77 -8.33 13.88
C LYS A 37 3.67 -8.07 12.38
N THR A 38 4.28 -7.01 11.90
CA THR A 38 4.34 -6.69 10.47
C THR A 38 5.16 -7.71 9.69
N ILE A 39 6.31 -8.15 10.21
CA ILE A 39 7.14 -9.17 9.55
C ILE A 39 6.37 -10.49 9.41
N VAL A 40 5.77 -10.99 10.50
CA VAL A 40 4.98 -12.24 10.48
C VAL A 40 3.80 -12.13 9.52
N LEU A 41 3.14 -10.96 9.49
CA LEU A 41 2.03 -10.71 8.55
C LEU A 41 2.50 -10.80 7.10
N ILE A 42 3.60 -10.13 6.75
CA ILE A 42 4.15 -10.15 5.37
C ILE A 42 4.53 -11.59 4.99
N VAL A 43 5.29 -12.28 5.84
CA VAL A 43 5.73 -13.68 5.58
C VAL A 43 4.53 -14.62 5.47
N GLY A 44 3.50 -14.44 6.31
CA GLY A 44 2.28 -15.25 6.27
C GLY A 44 1.41 -14.99 5.04
N MET A 45 1.47 -13.78 4.47
CA MET A 45 0.68 -13.43 3.28
C MET A 45 1.36 -13.84 1.96
N LEU A 46 2.68 -14.05 1.94
CA LEU A 46 3.39 -14.50 0.74
C LEU A 46 2.86 -15.84 0.19
N PRO A 47 2.67 -16.91 1.01
CA PRO A 47 2.07 -18.16 0.52
C PRO A 47 0.64 -17.98 -0.02
N PHE A 48 -0.14 -17.07 0.58
CA PHE A 48 -1.48 -16.76 0.12
C PHE A 48 -1.46 -16.09 -1.26
N SER A 49 -0.54 -15.14 -1.48
CA SER A 49 -0.35 -14.52 -2.79
C SER A 49 0.04 -15.54 -3.85
N VAL A 50 0.96 -16.46 -3.53
CA VAL A 50 1.38 -17.55 -4.44
C VAL A 50 0.21 -18.52 -4.70
N ALA A 51 -0.58 -18.84 -3.69
CA ALA A 51 -1.76 -19.69 -3.86
C ALA A 51 -2.80 -19.01 -4.77
N LEU A 52 -3.05 -17.73 -4.58
CA LEU A 52 -3.98 -16.95 -5.39
C LEU A 52 -3.54 -16.91 -6.87
N GLU A 53 -2.23 -16.75 -7.12
CA GLU A 53 -1.65 -16.80 -8.47
C GLU A 53 -1.79 -18.20 -9.09
N ARG A 54 -1.48 -19.26 -8.34
CA ARG A 54 -1.55 -20.65 -8.85
C ARG A 54 -2.98 -21.16 -9.06
N THR A 55 -3.95 -20.64 -8.34
CA THR A 55 -5.37 -21.03 -8.46
C THR A 55 -6.14 -20.23 -9.49
N GLY A 56 -5.51 -19.29 -10.20
CA GLY A 56 -6.19 -18.41 -11.16
C GLY A 56 -7.02 -17.30 -10.50
N GLY A 57 -6.91 -17.13 -9.17
CA GLY A 57 -7.66 -16.10 -8.46
C GLY A 57 -7.21 -14.67 -8.80
N VAL A 58 -5.95 -14.51 -9.18
CA VAL A 58 -5.40 -13.22 -9.62
C VAL A 58 -5.97 -12.85 -10.99
N GLU A 59 -6.03 -13.80 -11.92
CA GLU A 59 -6.62 -13.64 -13.24
C GLU A 59 -8.12 -13.33 -13.15
N LEU A 60 -8.85 -14.04 -12.30
CA LEU A 60 -10.26 -13.75 -12.03
C LEU A 60 -10.47 -12.31 -11.51
N ALA A 61 -9.63 -11.85 -10.61
CA ALA A 61 -9.68 -10.49 -10.10
C ALA A 61 -9.35 -9.45 -11.19
N ALA A 62 -8.36 -9.74 -12.03
CA ALA A 62 -7.97 -8.87 -13.14
C ALA A 62 -9.07 -8.80 -14.22
N ASP A 63 -9.66 -9.94 -14.59
CA ASP A 63 -10.79 -10.01 -15.53
C ASP A 63 -12.02 -9.27 -14.99
N GLY A 64 -12.30 -9.40 -13.69
CA GLY A 64 -13.35 -8.65 -13.01
C GLY A 64 -13.14 -7.15 -13.09
N LEU A 65 -11.90 -6.69 -12.88
CA LEU A 65 -11.54 -5.29 -13.04
C LEU A 65 -11.74 -4.81 -14.49
N ARG A 66 -11.32 -5.62 -15.47
CA ARG A 66 -11.51 -5.31 -16.90
C ARG A 66 -12.97 -5.23 -17.28
N ALA A 67 -13.78 -6.16 -16.81
CA ALA A 67 -15.22 -6.15 -17.07
C ALA A 67 -15.89 -4.87 -16.56
N ILE A 68 -15.48 -4.39 -15.39
CA ILE A 68 -15.97 -3.13 -14.81
C ILE A 68 -15.47 -1.91 -15.60
N THR A 69 -14.24 -1.95 -16.11
CA THR A 69 -13.65 -0.82 -16.86
C THR A 69 -14.00 -0.82 -18.35
N SER A 70 -14.65 -1.86 -18.86
CA SER A 70 -15.17 -1.96 -20.23
C SER A 70 -14.16 -1.55 -21.33
N GLY A 71 -12.89 -1.90 -21.16
CA GLY A 71 -11.81 -1.54 -22.10
C GLY A 71 -11.38 -0.07 -22.04
N ALA A 72 -11.73 0.64 -20.99
CA ALA A 72 -11.26 2.00 -20.72
C ALA A 72 -9.73 2.04 -20.57
N GLY A 73 -9.14 3.17 -20.92
CA GLY A 73 -7.68 3.35 -20.91
C GLY A 73 -7.05 3.19 -19.54
N HIS A 74 -5.72 3.18 -19.50
CA HIS A 74 -4.88 2.94 -18.30
C HIS A 74 -5.26 3.81 -17.10
N HIS A 75 -5.67 5.06 -17.29
CA HIS A 75 -6.09 5.96 -16.21
C HIS A 75 -7.34 5.46 -15.47
N VAL A 76 -8.33 4.94 -16.19
CA VAL A 76 -9.55 4.40 -15.58
C VAL A 76 -9.24 3.12 -14.82
N MET A 77 -8.35 2.29 -15.35
CA MET A 77 -7.88 1.09 -14.67
C MET A 77 -7.16 1.43 -13.36
N LEU A 78 -6.25 2.39 -13.37
CA LEU A 78 -5.55 2.87 -12.17
C LEU A 78 -6.54 3.47 -11.15
N ALA A 79 -7.53 4.23 -11.61
CA ALA A 79 -8.56 4.80 -10.73
C ALA A 79 -9.41 3.69 -10.07
N THR A 80 -9.80 2.68 -10.83
CA THR A 80 -10.60 1.54 -10.32
C THR A 80 -9.77 0.70 -9.33
N LEU A 81 -8.52 0.42 -9.67
CA LEU A 81 -7.58 -0.27 -8.79
C LEU A 81 -7.37 0.51 -7.48
N PHE A 82 -7.18 1.83 -7.57
CA PHE A 82 -7.09 2.71 -6.41
C PHE A 82 -8.35 2.63 -5.55
N ALA A 83 -9.53 2.79 -6.16
CA ALA A 83 -10.80 2.78 -5.44
C ALA A 83 -11.05 1.45 -4.72
N MET A 84 -10.79 0.31 -5.39
CA MET A 84 -10.90 -1.01 -4.78
C MET A 84 -9.92 -1.20 -3.62
N THR A 85 -8.66 -0.79 -3.82
CA THR A 85 -7.63 -0.88 -2.77
C THR A 85 -7.98 -0.01 -1.58
N ALA A 86 -8.40 1.23 -1.80
CA ALA A 86 -8.82 2.14 -0.73
C ALA A 86 -10.05 1.61 0.02
N LEU A 87 -11.02 1.02 -0.69
CA LEU A 87 -12.20 0.40 -0.08
C LEU A 87 -11.81 -0.78 0.83
N LEU A 88 -10.95 -1.67 0.35
CA LEU A 88 -10.44 -2.79 1.16
C LEU A 88 -9.66 -2.29 2.37
N GLY A 89 -8.85 -1.23 2.21
CA GLY A 89 -8.09 -0.60 3.28
C GLY A 89 -8.95 0.01 4.40
N MET A 90 -10.24 0.22 4.17
CA MET A 90 -11.16 0.64 5.24
C MET A 90 -11.41 -0.45 6.28
N PHE A 91 -11.28 -1.72 5.90
CA PHE A 91 -11.60 -2.88 6.74
C PHE A 91 -10.35 -3.60 7.26
N ILE A 92 -9.25 -3.50 6.52
CA ILE A 92 -8.01 -4.23 6.78
C ILE A 92 -6.87 -3.20 6.99
N SER A 93 -5.80 -3.60 7.71
CA SER A 93 -4.66 -2.71 7.89
C SER A 93 -3.99 -2.35 6.56
N ASN A 94 -3.40 -1.16 6.49
CA ASN A 94 -2.72 -0.66 5.28
C ASN A 94 -1.70 -1.65 4.72
N THR A 95 -0.90 -2.27 5.59
CA THR A 95 0.12 -3.25 5.19
C THR A 95 -0.51 -4.50 4.59
N ALA A 96 -1.56 -5.04 5.23
CA ALA A 96 -2.26 -6.22 4.72
C ALA A 96 -2.94 -5.93 3.37
N THR A 97 -3.55 -4.77 3.23
CA THR A 97 -4.18 -4.32 1.98
C THR A 97 -3.14 -4.22 0.86
N ALA A 98 -1.99 -3.59 1.12
CA ALA A 98 -0.93 -3.46 0.13
C ALA A 98 -0.39 -4.83 -0.33
N VAL A 99 -0.12 -5.74 0.62
CA VAL A 99 0.39 -7.09 0.32
C VAL A 99 -0.64 -7.92 -0.46
N LEU A 100 -1.92 -7.80 -0.13
CA LEU A 100 -2.99 -8.51 -0.82
C LEU A 100 -3.20 -8.01 -2.25
N MET A 101 -3.18 -6.69 -2.45
CA MET A 101 -3.51 -6.07 -3.74
C MET A 101 -2.31 -5.96 -4.68
N ALA A 102 -1.07 -6.07 -4.18
CA ALA A 102 0.12 -5.98 -5.02
C ALA A 102 0.17 -7.06 -6.14
N PRO A 103 -0.11 -8.36 -5.88
CA PRO A 103 -0.16 -9.37 -6.94
C PRO A 103 -1.23 -9.07 -7.99
N VAL A 104 -2.41 -8.60 -7.58
CA VAL A 104 -3.50 -8.20 -8.47
C VAL A 104 -3.07 -7.05 -9.37
N ALA A 105 -2.41 -6.04 -8.80
CA ALA A 105 -1.88 -4.89 -9.55
C ALA A 105 -0.87 -5.32 -10.62
N ILE A 106 0.04 -6.22 -10.27
CA ILE A 106 1.07 -6.75 -11.18
C ILE A 106 0.42 -7.58 -12.30
N ALA A 107 -0.58 -8.41 -11.99
CA ALA A 107 -1.29 -9.20 -12.98
C ALA A 107 -2.05 -8.30 -13.97
N VAL A 108 -2.78 -7.31 -13.48
CA VAL A 108 -3.48 -6.32 -14.33
C VAL A 108 -2.50 -5.61 -15.25
N ALA A 109 -1.34 -5.19 -14.74
CA ALA A 109 -0.31 -4.53 -15.54
C ALA A 109 0.22 -5.46 -16.65
N LYS A 110 0.52 -6.72 -16.34
CA LYS A 110 0.98 -7.72 -17.31
C LYS A 110 -0.04 -7.94 -18.42
N GLU A 111 -1.30 -8.08 -18.08
CA GLU A 111 -2.38 -8.29 -19.05
C GLU A 111 -2.63 -7.07 -19.94
N MET A 112 -2.40 -5.86 -19.41
CA MET A 112 -2.47 -4.64 -20.19
C MET A 112 -1.21 -4.35 -21.01
N HIS A 113 -0.20 -5.24 -20.96
CA HIS A 113 1.13 -5.03 -21.54
C HIS A 113 1.76 -3.70 -21.10
N ALA A 114 1.46 -3.29 -19.88
CA ALA A 114 1.93 -2.04 -19.27
C ALA A 114 3.02 -2.33 -18.21
N SER A 115 3.75 -1.28 -17.86
CA SER A 115 4.74 -1.36 -16.79
C SER A 115 4.06 -1.65 -15.43
N PRO A 116 4.56 -2.58 -14.61
CA PRO A 116 3.99 -2.89 -13.30
C PRO A 116 4.21 -1.79 -12.25
N TYR A 117 5.17 -0.90 -12.46
CA TYR A 117 5.55 0.12 -11.47
C TYR A 117 4.41 1.11 -11.15
N PRO A 118 3.71 1.71 -12.13
CA PRO A 118 2.58 2.59 -11.85
C PRO A 118 1.45 1.90 -11.08
N PHE A 119 1.16 0.65 -11.41
CA PHE A 119 0.10 -0.12 -10.77
C PHE A 119 0.46 -0.45 -9.31
N ALA A 120 1.68 -0.93 -9.06
CA ALA A 120 2.17 -1.21 -7.71
C ALA A 120 2.24 0.07 -6.86
N MET A 121 2.69 1.19 -7.43
CA MET A 121 2.72 2.48 -6.75
C MET A 121 1.31 2.96 -6.40
N THR A 122 0.36 2.81 -7.31
CA THR A 122 -1.05 3.16 -7.08
C THR A 122 -1.64 2.36 -5.91
N VAL A 123 -1.35 1.05 -5.83
CA VAL A 123 -1.79 0.22 -4.71
C VAL A 123 -1.15 0.66 -3.40
N GLY A 124 0.15 0.96 -3.38
CA GLY A 124 0.84 1.43 -2.18
C GLY A 124 0.28 2.75 -1.65
N LEU A 125 0.01 3.70 -2.55
CA LEU A 125 -0.62 4.97 -2.21
C LEU A 125 -2.07 4.77 -1.75
N ALA A 126 -2.86 3.97 -2.46
CA ALA A 126 -4.25 3.70 -2.13
C ALA A 126 -4.39 3.00 -0.77
N ALA A 127 -3.55 2.01 -0.48
CA ALA A 127 -3.54 1.34 0.83
C ALA A 127 -3.24 2.30 1.98
N SER A 128 -2.46 3.36 1.71
CA SER A 128 -2.14 4.40 2.70
C SER A 128 -3.22 5.47 2.84
N THR A 129 -4.24 5.50 1.98
CA THR A 129 -5.30 6.53 1.96
C THR A 129 -6.57 6.14 2.71
N ALA A 130 -6.49 5.23 3.67
CA ALA A 130 -7.62 4.82 4.50
C ALA A 130 -7.99 5.90 5.54
N PHE A 131 -8.28 7.11 5.06
CA PHE A 131 -8.64 8.28 5.90
C PHE A 131 -10.09 8.29 6.36
N MET A 132 -10.95 7.47 5.75
CA MET A 132 -12.39 7.48 6.01
C MET A 132 -12.77 6.75 7.30
N THR A 133 -11.87 5.95 7.87
CA THR A 133 -12.15 5.22 9.11
C THR A 133 -11.03 5.39 10.13
N PRO A 134 -11.35 5.52 11.43
CA PRO A 134 -10.32 5.55 12.47
C PRO A 134 -9.64 4.18 12.67
N VAL A 135 -10.33 3.09 12.31
CA VAL A 135 -9.91 1.71 12.60
C VAL A 135 -8.79 1.22 11.67
N SER A 136 -8.73 1.75 10.44
CA SER A 136 -7.79 1.30 9.40
C SER A 136 -6.32 1.62 9.70
N SER A 137 -6.06 2.62 10.55
CA SER A 137 -4.70 3.04 10.91
C SER A 137 -4.55 3.30 12.40
N PRO A 138 -3.47 2.77 13.04
CA PRO A 138 -3.17 3.09 14.44
C PRO A 138 -3.01 4.60 14.68
N VAL A 139 -2.50 5.34 13.70
CA VAL A 139 -2.33 6.81 13.79
C VAL A 139 -3.68 7.50 13.90
N ASN A 140 -4.68 7.06 13.13
CA ASN A 140 -6.02 7.62 13.21
C ASN A 140 -6.64 7.36 14.59
N MET A 141 -6.45 6.15 15.14
CA MET A 141 -6.93 5.79 16.49
C MET A 141 -6.34 6.66 17.59
N LEU A 142 -5.07 7.07 17.47
CA LEU A 142 -4.40 7.90 18.49
C LEU A 142 -5.03 9.29 18.62
N VAL A 143 -5.60 9.84 17.56
CA VAL A 143 -6.19 11.20 17.57
C VAL A 143 -7.68 11.21 17.92
N VAL A 144 -8.36 10.07 17.90
CA VAL A 144 -9.79 9.95 18.20
C VAL A 144 -10.11 10.48 19.60
N ALA A 145 -9.42 9.95 20.61
CA ALA A 145 -9.70 10.30 22.00
C ALA A 145 -9.30 11.74 22.36
N PRO A 146 -8.05 12.22 22.06
CA PRO A 146 -7.68 13.61 22.38
C PRO A 146 -8.48 14.66 21.60
N GLY A 147 -8.87 14.33 20.35
CA GLY A 147 -9.60 15.26 19.48
C GLY A 147 -11.10 15.17 19.59
N HIS A 148 -11.64 14.25 20.41
CA HIS A 148 -13.08 13.98 20.50
C HIS A 148 -13.76 13.74 19.14
N TYR A 149 -13.00 13.18 18.18
CA TYR A 149 -13.51 12.91 16.83
C TYR A 149 -14.48 11.74 16.83
N THR A 150 -15.57 11.91 16.08
CA THR A 150 -16.53 10.85 15.81
C THR A 150 -16.22 10.14 14.50
N PHE A 151 -16.77 8.96 14.29
CA PHE A 151 -16.66 8.25 13.01
C PHE A 151 -17.16 9.10 11.83
N GLY A 152 -18.23 9.88 12.05
CA GLY A 152 -18.79 10.79 11.05
C GLY A 152 -17.81 11.88 10.58
N ASP A 153 -16.95 12.37 11.48
CA ASP A 153 -15.94 13.38 11.14
C ASP A 153 -14.89 12.81 10.21
N PHE A 154 -14.44 11.56 10.46
CA PHE A 154 -13.52 10.86 9.56
C PHE A 154 -14.12 10.65 8.17
N VAL A 155 -15.38 10.25 8.07
CA VAL A 155 -16.06 10.10 6.77
C VAL A 155 -16.18 11.44 6.07
N ARG A 156 -16.61 12.48 6.78
CA ARG A 156 -16.85 13.81 6.23
C ARG A 156 -15.58 14.45 5.65
N ILE A 157 -14.43 14.25 6.29
CA ILE A 157 -13.14 14.79 5.85
C ILE A 157 -12.42 13.79 4.94
N GLY A 158 -12.47 12.51 5.27
CA GLY A 158 -11.75 11.45 4.57
C GLY A 158 -12.25 11.22 3.15
N VAL A 159 -13.57 11.30 2.90
CA VAL A 159 -14.12 11.09 1.55
C VAL A 159 -13.65 12.15 0.56
N PRO A 160 -13.77 13.47 0.83
CA PRO A 160 -13.21 14.49 -0.07
C PRO A 160 -11.70 14.35 -0.27
N PHE A 161 -10.98 14.09 0.81
CA PHE A 161 -9.53 13.96 0.75
C PHE A 161 -9.09 12.74 -0.08
N SER A 162 -9.74 11.57 0.11
CA SER A 162 -9.47 10.38 -0.71
C SER A 162 -9.78 10.61 -2.19
N ARG A 163 -10.81 11.39 -2.52
CA ARG A 163 -11.10 11.78 -3.92
C ARG A 163 -9.98 12.64 -4.52
N VAL A 164 -9.49 13.61 -3.77
CA VAL A 164 -8.35 14.43 -4.21
C VAL A 164 -7.12 13.56 -4.47
N VAL A 165 -6.78 12.67 -3.53
CA VAL A 165 -5.65 11.75 -3.68
C VAL A 165 -5.85 10.81 -4.88
N LEU A 166 -7.05 10.27 -5.09
CA LEU A 166 -7.37 9.45 -6.25
C LEU A 166 -7.10 10.19 -7.56
N ILE A 167 -7.59 11.43 -7.69
CA ILE A 167 -7.39 12.25 -8.90
C ILE A 167 -5.90 12.53 -9.11
N VAL A 168 -5.21 12.96 -8.06
CA VAL A 168 -3.78 13.25 -8.11
C VAL A 168 -2.97 12.00 -8.48
N CYS A 169 -3.24 10.86 -7.84
CA CYS A 169 -2.56 9.59 -8.16
C CYS A 169 -2.81 9.17 -9.60
N THR A 170 -4.06 9.21 -10.07
CA THR A 170 -4.41 8.76 -11.42
C THR A 170 -3.75 9.61 -12.51
N LEU A 171 -3.52 10.88 -12.24
CA LEU A 171 -2.87 11.79 -13.19
C LEU A 171 -1.34 11.80 -13.04
N LEU A 172 -0.83 11.83 -11.81
CA LEU A 172 0.58 12.04 -11.55
C LEU A 172 1.41 10.76 -11.67
N VAL A 173 0.87 9.61 -11.24
CA VAL A 173 1.61 8.34 -11.25
C VAL A 173 2.00 7.93 -12.67
N PRO A 174 1.12 7.95 -13.69
CA PRO A 174 1.49 7.63 -15.06
C PRO A 174 2.45 8.65 -15.70
N TRP A 175 2.44 9.88 -15.21
CA TRP A 175 3.34 10.93 -15.70
C TRP A 175 4.77 10.77 -15.14
N LEU A 176 4.89 10.35 -13.88
CA LEU A 176 6.19 10.11 -13.23
C LEU A 176 6.78 8.73 -13.57
N LEU A 177 5.94 7.74 -13.74
CA LEU A 177 6.30 6.36 -14.04
C LEU A 177 5.62 5.98 -15.36
N PRO A 178 6.36 5.95 -16.48
CA PRO A 178 5.76 5.64 -17.80
C PRO A 178 5.13 4.24 -17.78
N LEU A 179 3.95 4.17 -18.38
CA LEU A 179 3.12 2.97 -18.52
C LEU A 179 3.67 1.96 -19.50
#